data_b39f9b055cead56df1fcaaba8e0a97ca
#
_entry.id   b39f9b055cead56df1fcaaba8e0a97ca
#
_cell.length_a   1.000
_cell.length_b   1.000
_cell.length_c   1.000
_cell.angle_alpha   90.00
_cell.angle_beta   90.00
_cell.angle_gamma   90.00
#
_symmetry.space_group_name_H-M   'P 1'
#
loop_
_entity.id
_entity.type
_entity.pdbx_description
1 polymer ?
#
loop_
_entity_poly.entity_id
_entity_poly.type
_entity_poly.pdbx_seq_one_letter_code
_entity_poly.pdbx_strand_id
1 'polypeptide(L)'
;MRTKFLAILLVTTAAAGLAGGVLAQTAVPAAPVAAQAQPAFDLSQLPATHGTVRFFTLTPRGDVDGFVLADGTQVHLPPHLSAQLEAAVKVGDAVTVRGLRAAAAPMVAAMSVTGDANGQTVVDNGPDGRRPGPGPDRGPGAPPAPAAVGEVSGKVLIALHGPRGELNGAILEDGTALRLPPPEAARLSDMLQPGGMVVAQGRAVTNAFGRVVEVRGIGATRDTLQQVQAPPPHGPRADRRGPDAARGPSL
;
A
#
# COMPACT_ATOMS: atom_id res chain seq x y z
N MET A 1 -11.03 -65.23 3.54
CA MET A 1 -9.98 -66.28 3.52
C MET A 1 -8.64 -65.62 3.86
N ARG A 2 -8.13 -65.99 5.01
CA ARG A 2 -6.74 -66.42 5.31
C ARG A 2 -5.65 -65.34 5.05
N THR A 3 -4.69 -65.04 5.89
CA THR A 3 -4.28 -65.50 7.23
C THR A 3 -3.13 -64.57 7.66
N LYS A 4 -3.09 -64.17 8.89
CA LYS A 4 -2.04 -63.90 9.86
C LYS A 4 -0.61 -64.26 9.42
N PHE A 5 0.40 -63.43 9.74
CA PHE A 5 1.55 -63.90 10.52
C PHE A 5 2.20 -62.75 11.31
N LEU A 6 2.27 -62.99 12.58
CA LEU A 6 2.96 -62.33 13.68
C LEU A 6 4.40 -62.86 13.71
N ALA A 7 5.40 -62.02 13.81
CA ALA A 7 6.74 -62.45 14.22
C ALA A 7 7.31 -61.44 15.23
N ILE A 8 7.29 -61.89 16.47
CA ILE A 8 7.99 -61.31 17.61
C ILE A 8 9.43 -61.83 17.53
N LEU A 9 10.43 -60.92 17.55
CA LEU A 9 11.81 -61.30 17.87
C LEU A 9 12.31 -60.45 19.04
N LEU A 10 12.47 -61.13 20.14
CA LEU A 10 13.06 -60.68 21.39
C LEU A 10 14.57 -60.97 21.31
N VAL A 11 15.43 -59.97 21.47
CA VAL A 11 16.84 -60.20 21.76
C VAL A 11 17.31 -59.29 22.88
N THR A 12 17.79 -59.95 23.88
CA THR A 12 18.25 -59.46 25.19
C THR A 12 19.68 -58.91 25.14
N THR A 13 19.87 -57.83 25.89
CA THR A 13 20.97 -57.42 26.76
C THR A 13 22.43 -57.53 26.26
N ALA A 14 23.12 -56.38 26.26
CA ALA A 14 24.45 -56.27 26.87
C ALA A 14 24.68 -54.82 27.34
N ALA A 15 24.85 -54.66 28.64
CA ALA A 15 25.29 -53.45 29.28
C ALA A 15 26.82 -53.29 29.08
N ALA A 16 27.25 -52.16 28.57
CA ALA A 16 28.61 -51.67 28.72
C ALA A 16 28.53 -50.16 28.99
N GLY A 17 28.82 -49.81 30.21
CA GLY A 17 28.96 -48.43 30.62
C GLY A 17 30.20 -47.79 30.00
N LEU A 18 30.07 -46.59 29.48
CA LEU A 18 31.17 -45.66 29.24
C LEU A 18 30.75 -44.25 29.60
N ALA A 19 31.62 -43.63 30.36
CA ALA A 19 31.54 -42.38 31.05
C ALA A 19 31.04 -41.22 30.21
N GLY A 20 30.28 -40.39 30.87
CA GLY A 20 29.68 -39.16 30.36
C GLY A 20 30.64 -38.12 29.81
N GLY A 21 30.27 -37.65 28.66
CA GLY A 21 30.63 -36.32 28.21
C GLY A 21 29.34 -35.49 28.20
N VAL A 22 29.16 -34.66 29.20
CA VAL A 22 28.13 -33.62 29.17
C VAL A 22 28.59 -32.59 28.16
N LEU A 23 28.10 -32.70 26.94
CA LEU A 23 28.20 -31.61 25.95
C LEU A 23 27.25 -30.51 26.44
N ALA A 24 27.83 -29.51 27.09
CA ALA A 24 27.15 -28.27 27.36
C ALA A 24 26.73 -27.66 26.02
N GLN A 25 25.47 -27.81 25.65
CA GLN A 25 24.85 -27.03 24.58
C GLN A 25 24.89 -25.58 25.05
N THR A 26 25.82 -24.80 24.50
CA THR A 26 25.78 -23.34 24.58
C THR A 26 24.49 -22.90 23.90
N ALA A 27 23.47 -22.54 24.69
CA ALA A 27 22.28 -21.89 24.20
C ALA A 27 22.73 -20.62 23.46
N VAL A 28 22.58 -20.62 22.14
CA VAL A 28 22.70 -19.40 21.33
C VAL A 28 21.63 -18.46 21.86
N PRO A 29 22.01 -17.26 22.36
CA PRO A 29 20.99 -16.31 22.79
C PRO A 29 20.11 -15.99 21.57
N ALA A 30 18.79 -16.25 21.69
CA ALA A 30 17.83 -15.84 20.70
C ALA A 30 18.01 -14.33 20.49
N ALA A 31 18.23 -13.94 19.23
CA ALA A 31 18.28 -12.53 18.86
C ALA A 31 17.02 -11.85 19.40
N PRO A 32 17.11 -10.65 20.01
CA PRO A 32 15.93 -9.96 20.50
C PRO A 32 14.98 -9.78 19.32
N VAL A 33 13.79 -10.36 19.43
CA VAL A 33 12.67 -10.06 18.54
C VAL A 33 12.51 -8.55 18.59
N ALA A 34 12.75 -7.87 17.49
CA ALA A 34 12.61 -6.42 17.41
C ALA A 34 11.22 -6.08 17.98
N ALA A 35 11.19 -5.39 19.10
CA ALA A 35 9.96 -4.94 19.72
C ALA A 35 9.24 -4.08 18.68
N GLN A 36 8.13 -4.58 18.15
CA GLN A 36 7.26 -3.80 17.28
C GLN A 36 6.81 -2.61 18.11
N ALA A 37 7.12 -1.41 17.66
CA ALA A 37 6.70 -0.19 18.31
C ALA A 37 5.18 -0.25 18.48
N GLN A 38 4.73 -0.26 19.74
CA GLN A 38 3.30 -0.28 20.04
C GLN A 38 2.70 1.03 19.50
N PRO A 39 1.52 0.98 18.86
CA PRO A 39 0.86 2.20 18.40
C PRO A 39 0.61 3.13 19.57
N ALA A 40 0.78 4.44 19.34
CA ALA A 40 0.62 5.46 20.36
C ALA A 40 -0.82 5.55 20.92
N PHE A 41 -1.79 4.90 20.28
CA PHE A 41 -3.22 4.86 20.66
C PHE A 41 -3.79 3.47 20.47
N ASP A 42 -4.88 3.20 21.20
CA ASP A 42 -5.61 1.94 21.11
C ASP A 42 -6.42 1.88 19.80
N LEU A 43 -5.91 1.13 18.83
CA LEU A 43 -6.56 0.94 17.53
C LEU A 43 -7.89 0.17 17.64
N SER A 44 -8.13 -0.55 18.75
CA SER A 44 -9.38 -1.31 18.95
C SER A 44 -10.60 -0.40 19.07
N GLN A 45 -10.40 0.85 19.44
CA GLN A 45 -11.44 1.88 19.54
C GLN A 45 -11.88 2.42 18.18
N LEU A 46 -11.12 2.18 17.11
CA LEU A 46 -11.46 2.64 15.78
C LEU A 46 -12.51 1.72 15.14
N PRO A 47 -13.45 2.29 14.35
CA PRO A 47 -14.38 1.49 13.57
C PRO A 47 -13.68 0.47 12.70
N ALA A 48 -14.17 -0.77 12.70
CA ALA A 48 -13.69 -1.82 11.82
C ALA A 48 -14.53 -1.87 10.54
N THR A 49 -13.86 -2.10 9.41
CA THR A 49 -14.46 -2.39 8.12
C THR A 49 -13.88 -3.70 7.63
N HIS A 50 -14.75 -4.63 7.23
CA HIS A 50 -14.35 -5.94 6.72
C HIS A 50 -14.68 -6.03 5.24
N GLY A 51 -13.88 -6.74 4.48
CA GLY A 51 -14.14 -6.96 3.06
C GLY A 51 -13.06 -7.77 2.38
N THR A 52 -13.26 -8.02 1.09
CA THR A 52 -12.29 -8.73 0.24
C THR A 52 -11.60 -7.73 -0.67
N VAL A 53 -10.28 -7.78 -0.76
CA VAL A 53 -9.49 -6.91 -1.64
C VAL A 53 -9.77 -7.25 -3.10
N ARG A 54 -10.19 -6.26 -3.87
CA ARG A 54 -10.48 -6.42 -5.29
C ARG A 54 -9.37 -5.89 -6.19
N PHE A 55 -8.86 -4.70 -5.90
CA PHE A 55 -7.77 -4.05 -6.63
C PHE A 55 -6.88 -3.29 -5.66
N PHE A 56 -5.58 -3.25 -5.94
CA PHE A 56 -4.72 -2.27 -5.31
C PHE A 56 -4.88 -0.90 -5.98
N THR A 57 -4.72 0.15 -5.21
CA THR A 57 -4.58 1.51 -5.73
C THR A 57 -3.11 1.91 -5.72
N LEU A 58 -2.69 2.60 -6.78
CA LEU A 58 -1.29 2.94 -7.00
C LEU A 58 -1.12 4.46 -7.10
N THR A 59 -0.04 4.96 -6.51
CA THR A 59 0.43 6.32 -6.79
C THR A 59 0.90 6.44 -8.25
N PRO A 60 1.04 7.64 -8.82
CA PRO A 60 1.63 7.83 -10.15
C PRO A 60 3.05 7.28 -10.31
N ARG A 61 3.73 6.96 -9.20
CA ARG A 61 5.06 6.34 -9.19
C ARG A 61 5.02 4.81 -9.17
N GLY A 62 3.84 4.23 -8.94
CA GLY A 62 3.63 2.78 -8.85
C GLY A 62 3.69 2.21 -7.43
N ASP A 63 3.87 3.05 -6.40
CA ASP A 63 3.79 2.57 -5.01
C ASP A 63 2.31 2.28 -4.66
N VAL A 64 2.06 1.22 -3.89
CA VAL A 64 0.70 0.93 -3.39
C VAL A 64 0.35 1.95 -2.30
N ASP A 65 -0.75 2.68 -2.49
CA ASP A 65 -1.29 3.66 -1.54
C ASP A 65 -2.64 3.25 -0.94
N GLY A 66 -3.02 1.99 -1.17
CA GLY A 66 -4.26 1.42 -0.66
C GLY A 66 -4.85 0.34 -1.55
N PHE A 67 -6.14 0.10 -1.39
CA PHE A 67 -6.89 -0.87 -2.18
C PHE A 67 -8.38 -0.55 -2.19
N VAL A 68 -9.10 -1.21 -3.09
CA VAL A 68 -10.56 -1.17 -3.18
C VAL A 68 -11.10 -2.53 -2.77
N LEU A 69 -12.08 -2.54 -1.89
CA LEU A 69 -12.81 -3.74 -1.48
C LEU A 69 -13.87 -4.14 -2.54
N ALA A 70 -14.35 -5.35 -2.46
CA ALA A 70 -15.35 -5.88 -3.39
C ALA A 70 -16.67 -5.10 -3.40
N ASP A 71 -17.02 -4.46 -2.27
CA ASP A 71 -18.19 -3.58 -2.12
C ASP A 71 -17.98 -2.15 -2.68
N GLY A 72 -16.78 -1.85 -3.19
CA GLY A 72 -16.39 -0.54 -3.69
C GLY A 72 -15.81 0.41 -2.65
N THR A 73 -15.73 0.01 -1.38
CA THR A 73 -15.07 0.80 -0.35
C THR A 73 -13.58 0.96 -0.67
N GLN A 74 -13.11 2.20 -0.69
CA GLN A 74 -11.71 2.54 -0.92
C GLN A 74 -10.97 2.65 0.41
N VAL A 75 -9.82 2.00 0.52
CA VAL A 75 -8.99 2.01 1.72
C VAL A 75 -7.67 2.70 1.38
N HIS A 76 -7.36 3.77 2.10
CA HIS A 76 -6.13 4.54 1.92
C HIS A 76 -5.15 4.30 3.05
N LEU A 77 -3.89 4.06 2.67
CA LEU A 77 -2.72 4.05 3.56
C LEU A 77 -1.65 4.99 3.00
N PRO A 78 -0.79 5.53 3.87
CA PRO A 78 0.36 6.30 3.41
C PRO A 78 1.30 5.46 2.54
N PRO A 79 1.84 6.01 1.42
CA PRO A 79 2.69 5.26 0.50
C PRO A 79 3.99 4.71 1.10
N HIS A 80 4.45 5.23 2.25
CA HIS A 80 5.61 4.69 2.95
C HIS A 80 5.37 3.28 3.53
N LEU A 81 4.10 2.87 3.64
CA LEU A 81 3.68 1.54 4.08
C LEU A 81 3.48 0.55 2.91
N SER A 82 3.71 0.98 1.66
CA SER A 82 3.51 0.16 0.45
C SER A 82 4.11 -1.24 0.58
N ALA A 83 5.40 -1.33 0.89
CA ALA A 83 6.08 -2.62 1.00
C ALA A 83 5.51 -3.53 2.10
N GLN A 84 5.06 -2.96 3.22
CA GLN A 84 4.43 -3.72 4.29
C GLN A 84 3.04 -4.22 3.86
N LEU A 85 2.27 -3.36 3.18
CA LEU A 85 0.95 -3.72 2.68
C LEU A 85 1.02 -4.82 1.62
N GLU A 86 1.97 -4.72 0.68
CA GLU A 86 2.23 -5.70 -0.38
C GLU A 86 2.61 -7.08 0.18
N ALA A 87 3.35 -7.10 1.31
CA ALA A 87 3.72 -8.34 1.98
C ALA A 87 2.56 -8.97 2.77
N ALA A 88 1.69 -8.13 3.35
CA ALA A 88 0.62 -8.58 4.25
C ALA A 88 -0.67 -8.98 3.54
N VAL A 89 -0.96 -8.41 2.35
CA VAL A 89 -2.28 -8.51 1.71
C VAL A 89 -2.13 -8.74 0.21
N LYS A 90 -3.04 -9.55 -0.35
CA LYS A 90 -3.12 -9.82 -1.79
C LYS A 90 -4.54 -9.57 -2.30
N VAL A 91 -4.68 -9.42 -3.61
CA VAL A 91 -6.00 -9.41 -4.26
C VAL A 91 -6.70 -10.74 -4.00
N GLY A 92 -7.95 -10.66 -3.56
CA GLY A 92 -8.76 -11.81 -3.14
C GLY A 92 -8.72 -12.12 -1.64
N ASP A 93 -7.80 -11.52 -0.88
CA ASP A 93 -7.74 -11.74 0.57
C ASP A 93 -8.88 -11.02 1.29
N ALA A 94 -9.41 -11.69 2.31
CA ALA A 94 -10.26 -11.04 3.30
C ALA A 94 -9.40 -10.21 4.25
N VAL A 95 -9.86 -9.01 4.56
CA VAL A 95 -9.13 -8.07 5.40
C VAL A 95 -10.04 -7.39 6.42
N THR A 96 -9.46 -7.08 7.56
CA THR A 96 -10.03 -6.21 8.57
C THR A 96 -9.28 -4.88 8.60
N VAL A 97 -9.97 -3.80 8.30
CA VAL A 97 -9.44 -2.43 8.28
C VAL A 97 -9.98 -1.64 9.45
N ARG A 98 -9.10 -1.02 10.23
CA ARG A 98 -9.49 -0.07 11.27
C ARG A 98 -9.06 1.34 10.89
N GLY A 99 -9.99 2.28 10.93
CA GLY A 99 -9.73 3.63 10.48
C GLY A 99 -10.97 4.52 10.47
N LEU A 100 -10.79 5.72 9.93
CA LEU A 100 -11.85 6.71 9.86
C LEU A 100 -12.53 6.67 8.49
N ARG A 101 -13.86 6.59 8.50
CA ARG A 101 -14.67 6.69 7.28
C ARG A 101 -14.88 8.14 6.90
N ALA A 102 -14.73 8.46 5.63
CA ALA A 102 -15.14 9.76 5.11
C ALA A 102 -16.67 9.87 5.09
N ALA A 103 -17.20 11.06 5.38
CA ALA A 103 -18.64 11.29 5.38
C ALA A 103 -19.23 11.41 3.95
N ALA A 104 -18.42 11.88 2.99
CA ALA A 104 -18.88 12.23 1.65
C ALA A 104 -18.40 11.28 0.53
N ALA A 105 -17.60 10.26 0.87
CA ALA A 105 -17.05 9.33 -0.11
C ALA A 105 -16.98 7.90 0.47
N PRO A 106 -17.10 6.85 -0.35
CA PRO A 106 -17.00 5.46 0.10
C PRO A 106 -15.53 5.10 0.39
N MET A 107 -14.90 5.77 1.34
CA MET A 107 -13.51 5.58 1.66
C MET A 107 -13.23 5.51 3.16
N VAL A 108 -12.15 4.81 3.51
CA VAL A 108 -11.59 4.66 4.84
C VAL A 108 -10.13 5.12 4.82
N ALA A 109 -9.78 6.10 5.65
CA ALA A 109 -8.40 6.39 5.99
C ALA A 109 -7.95 5.36 7.04
N ALA A 110 -7.17 4.37 6.61
CA ALA A 110 -6.80 3.25 7.46
C ALA A 110 -5.66 3.64 8.41
N MET A 111 -5.83 3.28 9.67
CA MET A 111 -4.76 3.29 10.69
C MET A 111 -4.16 1.91 10.85
N SER A 112 -4.92 0.85 10.56
CA SER A 112 -4.37 -0.49 10.46
C SER A 112 -5.15 -1.35 9.46
N VAL A 113 -4.43 -2.30 8.86
CA VAL A 113 -4.98 -3.33 7.98
C VAL A 113 -4.44 -4.68 8.44
N THR A 114 -5.33 -5.62 8.67
CA THR A 114 -5.01 -7.01 9.02
C THR A 114 -5.48 -7.94 7.91
N GLY A 115 -4.60 -8.77 7.39
CA GLY A 115 -4.96 -9.87 6.50
C GLY A 115 -5.55 -11.01 7.34
N ASP A 116 -6.83 -11.33 7.12
CA ASP A 116 -7.56 -12.26 8.00
C ASP A 116 -7.01 -13.70 7.90
N ALA A 117 -6.46 -14.08 6.74
CA ALA A 117 -5.91 -15.41 6.51
C ALA A 117 -4.56 -15.67 7.18
N ASN A 118 -3.71 -14.65 7.29
CA ASN A 118 -2.33 -14.77 7.79
C ASN A 118 -2.10 -14.04 9.11
N GLY A 119 -3.07 -13.24 9.57
CA GLY A 119 -3.00 -12.46 10.80
C GLY A 119 -1.96 -11.32 10.76
N GLN A 120 -1.35 -11.05 9.61
CA GLN A 120 -0.38 -9.96 9.49
C GLN A 120 -1.09 -8.62 9.54
N THR A 121 -0.57 -7.71 10.35
CA THR A 121 -1.15 -6.39 10.55
C THR A 121 -0.14 -5.32 10.14
N VAL A 122 -0.58 -4.42 9.27
CA VAL A 122 0.13 -3.18 8.92
C VAL A 122 -0.48 -2.05 9.72
N VAL A 123 0.34 -1.28 10.41
CA VAL A 123 -0.11 -0.16 11.26
C VAL A 123 0.54 1.13 10.78
N ASP A 124 -0.28 2.16 10.60
CA ASP A 124 0.20 3.52 10.38
C ASP A 124 0.53 4.17 11.74
N ASN A 125 1.80 4.17 12.07
CA ASN A 125 2.33 4.84 13.27
C ASN A 125 2.66 6.33 12.99
N GLY A 126 2.20 6.86 11.87
CA GLY A 126 2.57 8.19 11.39
C GLY A 126 3.96 8.21 10.74
N PRO A 127 4.35 9.35 10.17
CA PRO A 127 5.69 9.49 9.65
C PRO A 127 6.66 9.41 10.84
N ASP A 128 7.41 8.31 10.93
CA ASP A 128 8.59 8.28 11.78
C ASP A 128 9.36 9.56 11.48
N GLY A 129 9.71 10.36 12.48
CA GLY A 129 10.44 11.62 12.30
C GLY A 129 11.81 11.47 11.59
N ARG A 130 12.14 10.28 11.17
CA ARG A 130 13.09 9.99 10.11
C ARG A 130 12.44 10.33 8.78
N ARG A 131 12.98 11.35 8.10
CA ARG A 131 12.91 11.39 6.64
C ARG A 131 13.07 9.96 6.14
N PRO A 132 12.23 9.46 5.18
CA PRO A 132 12.54 8.23 4.51
C PRO A 132 13.96 8.38 3.96
N GLY A 133 14.93 7.81 4.68
CA GLY A 133 16.21 7.54 4.08
C GLY A 133 15.92 6.68 2.85
N PRO A 134 16.74 6.70 1.82
CA PRO A 134 16.64 5.75 0.74
C PRO A 134 16.52 4.37 1.41
N GLY A 135 15.39 3.69 1.19
CA GLY A 135 15.18 2.35 1.72
C GLY A 135 16.39 1.48 1.36
N PRO A 136 16.78 0.50 2.19
CA PRO A 136 18.02 -0.25 2.01
C PRO A 136 18.18 -0.89 0.63
N ASP A 137 17.13 -0.95 -0.18
CA ASP A 137 17.13 -1.59 -1.50
C ASP A 137 16.90 -0.65 -2.70
N ARG A 138 16.64 0.63 -2.48
CA ARG A 138 16.73 1.61 -3.55
C ARG A 138 18.06 2.35 -3.43
N GLY A 139 19.09 1.75 -4.02
CA GLY A 139 20.33 2.45 -4.29
C GLY A 139 20.05 3.83 -4.92
N PRO A 140 20.92 4.85 -4.69
CA PRO A 140 20.72 6.17 -5.26
C PRO A 140 20.61 6.03 -6.78
N GLY A 141 19.39 6.22 -7.31
CA GLY A 141 19.21 6.38 -8.73
C GLY A 141 18.89 5.14 -9.55
N ALA A 142 18.10 4.17 -9.04
CA ALA A 142 17.33 3.40 -10.01
C ALA A 142 16.45 4.41 -10.77
N PRO A 143 16.69 4.63 -12.08
CA PRO A 143 15.82 5.51 -12.85
C PRO A 143 14.40 4.99 -12.69
N PRO A 144 13.39 5.86 -12.50
CA PRO A 144 12.02 5.44 -12.52
C PRO A 144 11.83 4.60 -13.79
N ALA A 145 11.17 3.44 -13.67
CA ALA A 145 10.89 2.58 -14.81
C ALA A 145 10.45 3.47 -15.98
N PRO A 146 10.97 3.26 -17.21
CA PRO A 146 10.70 4.14 -18.32
C PRO A 146 9.18 4.25 -18.44
N ALA A 147 8.67 5.42 -18.10
CA ALA A 147 7.26 5.69 -18.16
C ALA A 147 6.92 5.81 -19.63
N ALA A 148 6.28 4.81 -20.16
CA ALA A 148 5.74 4.89 -21.51
C ALA A 148 4.61 5.91 -21.50
N VAL A 149 4.62 6.83 -22.47
CA VAL A 149 3.42 7.58 -22.80
C VAL A 149 2.42 6.53 -23.32
N GLY A 150 1.40 6.26 -22.52
CA GLY A 150 0.39 5.25 -22.83
C GLY A 150 -0.96 5.90 -23.06
N GLU A 151 -1.72 5.30 -23.97
CA GLU A 151 -3.14 5.53 -24.11
C GLU A 151 -3.88 4.33 -23.50
N VAL A 152 -4.96 4.61 -22.82
CA VAL A 152 -5.89 3.62 -22.32
C VAL A 152 -7.31 4.06 -22.62
N SER A 153 -8.18 3.12 -22.87
CA SER A 153 -9.61 3.36 -23.03
C SER A 153 -10.38 2.28 -22.27
N GLY A 154 -11.49 2.66 -21.70
CA GLY A 154 -12.31 1.70 -20.96
C GLY A 154 -13.48 2.39 -20.27
N LYS A 155 -14.32 1.55 -19.68
CA LYS A 155 -15.45 2.01 -18.91
C LYS A 155 -15.02 2.23 -17.46
N VAL A 156 -15.44 3.34 -16.88
CA VAL A 156 -15.20 3.65 -15.47
C VAL A 156 -15.98 2.67 -14.60
N LEU A 157 -15.27 1.99 -13.73
CA LEU A 157 -15.86 1.09 -12.74
C LEU A 157 -16.15 1.82 -11.43
N ILE A 158 -15.18 2.61 -10.93
CA ILE A 158 -15.23 3.30 -9.64
C ILE A 158 -14.54 4.65 -9.79
N ALA A 159 -15.18 5.72 -9.29
CA ALA A 159 -14.53 7.00 -9.10
C ALA A 159 -13.57 6.92 -7.91
N LEU A 160 -12.31 7.34 -8.08
CA LEU A 160 -11.29 7.34 -7.02
C LEU A 160 -11.31 8.65 -6.24
N HIS A 161 -11.22 8.51 -4.92
CA HIS A 161 -11.14 9.63 -4.00
C HIS A 161 -9.77 9.63 -3.30
N GLY A 162 -9.29 10.79 -2.96
CA GLY A 162 -8.08 10.96 -2.17
C GLY A 162 -8.36 10.87 -0.67
N PRO A 163 -7.30 10.95 0.17
CA PRO A 163 -7.41 10.75 1.62
C PRO A 163 -8.36 11.70 2.35
N ARG A 164 -8.70 12.84 1.74
CA ARG A 164 -9.65 13.83 2.28
C ARG A 164 -11.04 13.73 1.67
N GLY A 165 -11.29 12.70 0.84
CA GLY A 165 -12.56 12.52 0.13
C GLY A 165 -12.67 13.30 -1.19
N GLU A 166 -11.63 14.02 -1.63
CA GLU A 166 -11.59 14.70 -2.92
C GLU A 166 -11.50 13.70 -4.07
N LEU A 167 -12.24 13.95 -5.16
CA LEU A 167 -12.10 13.17 -6.39
C LEU A 167 -10.68 13.35 -6.95
N ASN A 168 -9.98 12.26 -7.25
CA ASN A 168 -8.62 12.29 -7.77
C ASN A 168 -8.36 11.29 -8.92
N GLY A 169 -9.43 10.69 -9.47
CA GLY A 169 -9.28 9.77 -10.59
C GLY A 169 -10.42 8.79 -10.74
N ALA A 170 -10.13 7.67 -11.38
CA ALA A 170 -11.05 6.54 -11.54
C ALA A 170 -10.30 5.22 -11.69
N ILE A 171 -10.96 4.11 -11.42
CA ILE A 171 -10.53 2.77 -11.85
C ILE A 171 -11.42 2.34 -13.00
N LEU A 172 -10.80 1.83 -14.07
CA LEU A 172 -11.49 1.24 -15.21
C LEU A 172 -11.86 -0.23 -14.92
N GLU A 173 -12.76 -0.80 -15.75
CA GLU A 173 -13.20 -2.20 -15.60
C GLU A 173 -12.06 -3.22 -15.69
N ASP A 174 -10.97 -2.90 -16.39
CA ASP A 174 -9.75 -3.72 -16.48
C ASP A 174 -8.80 -3.59 -15.26
N GLY A 175 -9.17 -2.77 -14.27
CA GLY A 175 -8.36 -2.49 -13.08
C GLY A 175 -7.33 -1.38 -13.27
N THR A 176 -7.24 -0.75 -14.43
CA THR A 176 -6.33 0.39 -14.65
C THR A 176 -6.78 1.59 -13.83
N ALA A 177 -5.88 2.13 -13.00
CA ALA A 177 -6.12 3.34 -12.24
C ALA A 177 -5.74 4.59 -13.04
N LEU A 178 -6.67 5.51 -13.20
CA LEU A 178 -6.44 6.86 -13.74
C LEU A 178 -6.23 7.82 -12.59
N ARG A 179 -5.12 8.56 -12.57
CA ARG A 179 -4.82 9.57 -11.56
C ARG A 179 -4.81 10.95 -12.17
N LEU A 180 -5.59 11.84 -11.58
CA LEU A 180 -5.72 13.26 -11.96
C LEU A 180 -5.46 14.15 -10.73
N PRO A 181 -4.95 15.37 -10.95
CA PRO A 181 -4.98 16.38 -9.89
C PRO A 181 -6.42 16.65 -9.43
N PRO A 182 -6.68 16.79 -8.13
CA PRO A 182 -8.04 16.97 -7.62
C PRO A 182 -8.85 18.10 -8.29
N PRO A 183 -8.28 19.29 -8.58
CA PRO A 183 -9.03 20.33 -9.29
C PRO A 183 -9.49 19.89 -10.70
N GLU A 184 -8.64 19.15 -11.41
CA GLU A 184 -8.95 18.64 -12.74
C GLU A 184 -9.96 17.49 -12.67
N ALA A 185 -9.83 16.59 -11.68
CA ALA A 185 -10.79 15.53 -11.46
C ALA A 185 -12.17 16.11 -11.13
N ALA A 186 -12.25 17.18 -10.33
CA ALA A 186 -13.52 17.87 -10.04
C ALA A 186 -14.11 18.52 -11.31
N ARG A 187 -13.28 19.15 -12.15
CA ARG A 187 -13.72 19.75 -13.43
C ARG A 187 -14.25 18.70 -14.41
N LEU A 188 -13.72 17.50 -14.36
CA LEU A 188 -14.01 16.36 -15.26
C LEU A 188 -14.88 15.29 -14.60
N SER A 189 -15.53 15.63 -13.49
CA SER A 189 -16.26 14.69 -12.64
C SER A 189 -17.29 13.84 -13.40
N ASP A 190 -17.98 14.44 -14.39
CA ASP A 190 -19.00 13.74 -15.19
C ASP A 190 -18.41 12.59 -16.00
N MET A 191 -17.16 12.73 -16.49
CA MET A 191 -16.46 11.67 -17.21
C MET A 191 -15.96 10.55 -16.29
N LEU A 192 -15.74 10.86 -15.02
CA LEU A 192 -15.20 9.93 -14.03
C LEU A 192 -16.30 9.17 -13.27
N GLN A 193 -17.57 9.35 -13.64
CA GLN A 193 -18.68 8.60 -13.06
C GLN A 193 -18.67 7.14 -13.49
N PRO A 194 -19.03 6.21 -12.59
CA PRO A 194 -19.18 4.80 -12.95
C PRO A 194 -20.10 4.61 -14.16
N GLY A 195 -19.67 3.80 -15.10
CA GLY A 195 -20.37 3.55 -16.35
C GLY A 195 -19.97 4.45 -17.52
N GLY A 196 -19.27 5.55 -17.28
CA GLY A 196 -18.75 6.43 -18.34
C GLY A 196 -17.63 5.76 -19.14
N MET A 197 -17.64 5.95 -20.47
CA MET A 197 -16.51 5.55 -21.33
C MET A 197 -15.50 6.68 -21.38
N VAL A 198 -14.23 6.33 -21.21
CA VAL A 198 -13.14 7.31 -21.28
C VAL A 198 -11.98 6.80 -22.13
N VAL A 199 -11.33 7.74 -22.80
CA VAL A 199 -10.01 7.59 -23.39
C VAL A 199 -9.08 8.50 -22.62
N ALA A 200 -7.98 7.97 -22.09
CA ALA A 200 -7.01 8.73 -21.33
C ALA A 200 -5.60 8.52 -21.89
N GLN A 201 -4.84 9.59 -21.97
CA GLN A 201 -3.43 9.60 -22.35
C GLN A 201 -2.59 10.14 -21.21
N GLY A 202 -1.43 9.55 -20.97
CA GLY A 202 -0.55 10.00 -19.92
C GLY A 202 0.64 9.09 -19.70
N ARG A 203 1.31 9.34 -18.60
CA ARG A 203 2.43 8.51 -18.15
C ARG A 203 1.90 7.26 -17.47
N ALA A 204 2.16 6.10 -18.06
CA ALA A 204 1.74 4.80 -17.53
C ALA A 204 2.87 4.11 -16.77
N VAL A 205 2.54 3.54 -15.62
CA VAL A 205 3.38 2.62 -14.85
C VAL A 205 2.61 1.33 -14.66
N THR A 206 3.26 0.20 -14.90
CA THR A 206 2.69 -1.14 -14.69
C THR A 206 3.65 -1.95 -13.84
N ASN A 207 3.12 -2.62 -12.82
CA ASN A 207 3.86 -3.52 -11.95
C ASN A 207 3.00 -4.74 -11.57
N ALA A 208 3.47 -5.55 -10.62
CA ALA A 208 2.76 -6.75 -10.15
C ALA A 208 1.41 -6.46 -9.47
N PHE A 209 1.18 -5.22 -9.03
CA PHE A 209 -0.01 -4.81 -8.27
C PHE A 209 -1.06 -4.12 -9.15
N GLY A 210 -0.72 -3.81 -10.40
CA GLY A 210 -1.66 -3.21 -11.34
C GLY A 210 -1.02 -2.23 -12.31
N ARG A 211 -1.89 -1.45 -12.95
CA ARG A 211 -1.51 -0.38 -13.88
C ARG A 211 -2.08 0.95 -13.41
N VAL A 212 -1.26 1.98 -13.47
CA VAL A 212 -1.68 3.35 -13.19
C VAL A 212 -1.28 4.26 -14.34
N VAL A 213 -2.14 5.21 -14.67
CA VAL A 213 -1.89 6.26 -15.66
C VAL A 213 -2.02 7.62 -14.98
N GLU A 214 -0.92 8.36 -14.93
CA GLU A 214 -0.94 9.79 -14.60
C GLU A 214 -1.46 10.55 -15.83
N VAL A 215 -2.71 10.95 -15.76
CA VAL A 215 -3.45 11.47 -16.91
C VAL A 215 -2.95 12.87 -17.31
N ARG A 216 -2.70 13.06 -18.60
CA ARG A 216 -2.34 14.33 -19.23
C ARG A 216 -3.41 14.82 -20.20
N GLY A 217 -4.23 13.89 -20.68
CA GLY A 217 -5.38 14.17 -21.53
C GLY A 217 -6.45 13.13 -21.30
N ILE A 218 -7.72 13.53 -21.29
CA ILE A 218 -8.86 12.63 -21.11
C ILE A 218 -10.07 13.14 -21.90
N GLY A 219 -10.85 12.23 -22.44
CA GLY A 219 -12.06 12.53 -23.18
C GLY A 219 -12.95 11.31 -23.30
N ALA A 220 -14.16 11.47 -23.82
CA ALA A 220 -15.03 10.34 -24.14
C ALA A 220 -14.52 9.56 -25.37
N THR A 221 -13.84 10.24 -26.30
CA THR A 221 -13.20 9.69 -27.50
C THR A 221 -11.83 10.34 -27.67
N ARG A 222 -11.02 9.82 -28.62
CA ARG A 222 -9.73 10.42 -28.99
C ARG A 222 -9.85 11.87 -29.47
N ASP A 223 -10.90 12.16 -30.20
CA ASP A 223 -11.09 13.49 -30.81
C ASP A 223 -11.57 14.52 -29.80
N THR A 224 -12.04 14.09 -28.63
CA THR A 224 -12.55 14.95 -27.55
C THR A 224 -11.61 15.06 -26.37
N LEU A 225 -10.34 14.67 -26.53
CA LEU A 225 -9.36 14.74 -25.47
C LEU A 225 -9.15 16.17 -24.97
N GLN A 226 -9.40 16.39 -23.70
CA GLN A 226 -9.13 17.63 -22.98
C GLN A 226 -7.82 17.49 -22.24
N GLN A 227 -6.98 18.54 -22.30
CA GLN A 227 -5.73 18.58 -21.55
C GLN A 227 -6.00 18.68 -20.06
N VAL A 228 -5.25 17.88 -19.29
CA VAL A 228 -5.23 17.90 -17.82
C VAL A 228 -4.04 18.75 -17.39
N GLN A 229 -4.31 19.82 -16.65
CA GLN A 229 -3.25 20.71 -16.18
C GLN A 229 -2.48 20.06 -15.02
N ALA A 230 -1.17 19.99 -15.17
CA ALA A 230 -0.34 19.59 -14.05
C ALA A 230 -0.43 20.65 -12.93
N PRO A 231 -0.44 20.27 -11.65
CA PRO A 231 -0.33 21.23 -10.57
C PRO A 231 0.95 22.05 -10.77
N PRO A 232 0.92 23.35 -10.44
CA PRO A 232 2.12 24.17 -10.53
C PRO A 232 3.24 23.52 -9.70
N PRO A 233 4.49 23.55 -10.20
CA PRO A 233 5.61 23.05 -9.43
C PRO A 233 5.60 23.75 -8.08
N HIS A 234 5.67 22.98 -6.99
CA HIS A 234 5.83 23.57 -5.67
C HIS A 234 7.12 24.40 -5.71
N GLY A 235 6.99 25.73 -5.66
CA GLY A 235 8.13 26.62 -5.58
C GLY A 235 9.04 26.18 -4.42
N PRO A 236 10.36 26.47 -4.49
CA PRO A 236 11.26 26.17 -3.39
C PRO A 236 10.62 26.70 -2.12
N ARG A 237 10.51 25.83 -1.10
CA ARG A 237 10.04 26.25 0.22
C ARG A 237 10.91 27.44 0.60
N ALA A 238 10.32 28.65 0.64
CA ALA A 238 10.99 29.79 1.19
C ALA A 238 11.53 29.37 2.55
N ASP A 239 12.86 29.38 2.68
CA ASP A 239 13.52 29.14 3.96
C ASP A 239 12.88 30.10 4.96
N ARG A 240 12.08 29.57 5.85
CA ARG A 240 11.63 30.30 7.02
C ARG A 240 12.84 30.45 7.96
N ARG A 241 13.83 31.23 7.53
CA ARG A 241 14.75 31.84 8.48
C ARG A 241 13.92 32.81 9.29
N GLY A 242 13.68 32.45 10.55
CA GLY A 242 13.06 33.32 11.51
C GLY A 242 13.82 34.66 11.60
N PRO A 243 13.16 35.74 12.02
CA PRO A 243 13.73 37.09 12.05
C PRO A 243 14.75 37.34 13.18
N ASP A 244 15.45 36.30 13.69
CA ASP A 244 16.30 36.38 14.88
C ASP A 244 17.83 36.28 14.62
N ALA A 245 18.31 36.81 13.50
CA ALA A 245 19.75 36.88 13.26
C ALA A 245 20.29 38.32 13.11
N ALA A 246 19.68 39.30 13.78
CA ALA A 246 20.16 40.68 13.77
C ALA A 246 20.20 41.27 15.20
N ARG A 247 20.91 40.62 16.13
CA ARG A 247 21.46 41.30 17.31
C ARG A 247 22.96 41.11 17.29
N GLY A 248 23.64 42.04 16.68
CA GLY A 248 25.06 42.24 16.80
C GLY A 248 25.41 42.69 18.23
N PRO A 249 26.67 42.49 18.68
CA PRO A 249 27.09 42.86 20.03
C PRO A 249 27.14 44.38 20.13
N SER A 250 26.41 44.92 21.10
CA SER A 250 26.62 46.29 21.59
C SER A 250 27.81 46.29 22.53
N LEU A 251 28.68 47.27 22.34
CA LEU A 251 29.88 47.63 23.13
C LEU A 251 29.56 47.83 24.60
#